data_b355bc2ff23e38de476edc12ca2ce3dc
#
_entry.id   b355bc2ff23e38de476edc12ca2ce3dc
#
_cell.length_a   1.000
_cell.length_b   1.000
_cell.length_c   1.000
_cell.angle_alpha   90.00
_cell.angle_beta   90.00
_cell.angle_gamma   90.00
#
_symmetry.space_group_name_H-M   'P 1'
#
loop_
_entity.id
_entity.type
_entity.pdbx_description
1 polymer ?
#
loop_
_entity_poly.entity_id
_entity_poly.type
_entity_poly.pdbx_seq_one_letter_code
_entity_poly.pdbx_strand_id
1 'polypeptide(L)'
;MSRGLGDVYKRQQLLRTALVVFISYALLYFAFELIHEDDLTKLNTRMYIYFMINGILLLFAYPLLFLLEKIFGFTSDVTLVELSNINNSLLREMSEVAPGTFQHSLQMANLAAAAANKIGGKSQLVRTGALYHDIGKMVNPAFFTENQSGVNPHKSLSYEQSAQVIISHITDGLKLAEKHNLPKVIKDFISTHHGRGLTKYFYISYKNEHPDEEVDQEKFRYPGPNPFTKEQAVLMMADSVEAASRSLPEYTEESISTLVDKIIDTQVSEGYFKECPITFKDIATVKALFKEKLKTMYHTRISYPELRK
;
A
#
# COMPACT_ATOMS: atom_id res chain seq x y z
N MET A 1 22.63 3.97 -8.78
CA MET A 1 22.99 2.93 -9.77
C MET A 1 21.97 1.79 -9.89
N SER A 2 20.89 1.74 -9.08
CA SER A 2 19.90 0.63 -9.09
C SER A 2 18.63 0.86 -9.93
N ARG A 3 18.43 2.05 -10.52
CA ARG A 3 17.32 2.29 -11.49
C ARG A 3 17.39 1.37 -12.72
N GLY A 4 18.56 0.81 -13.04
CA GLY A 4 18.77 0.06 -14.27
C GLY A 4 18.26 -1.37 -14.28
N LEU A 5 18.26 -2.11 -13.17
CA LEU A 5 17.97 -3.56 -13.19
C LEU A 5 16.47 -3.86 -13.31
N GLY A 6 15.60 -3.13 -12.63
CA GLY A 6 14.15 -3.30 -12.76
C GLY A 6 13.63 -2.88 -14.15
N ASP A 7 14.13 -1.74 -14.66
CA ASP A 7 13.79 -1.25 -15.99
C ASP A 7 14.34 -2.14 -17.10
N VAL A 8 15.55 -2.71 -16.91
CA VAL A 8 16.14 -3.66 -17.84
C VAL A 8 15.32 -4.95 -17.91
N TYR A 9 14.89 -5.48 -16.75
CA TYR A 9 14.08 -6.71 -16.72
C TYR A 9 12.72 -6.53 -17.42
N LYS A 10 12.05 -5.39 -17.23
CA LYS A 10 10.76 -5.08 -17.86
C LYS A 10 10.89 -4.86 -19.37
N ARG A 11 11.89 -4.10 -19.78
CA ARG A 11 12.21 -3.93 -21.21
C ARG A 11 12.51 -5.28 -21.87
N GLN A 12 13.20 -6.17 -21.16
CA GLN A 12 13.49 -7.51 -21.63
C GLN A 12 12.23 -8.38 -21.73
N GLN A 13 11.29 -8.29 -20.78
CA GLN A 13 9.99 -8.98 -20.87
C GLN A 13 9.16 -8.47 -22.06
N LEU A 14 9.07 -7.16 -22.25
CA LEU A 14 8.34 -6.57 -23.37
C LEU A 14 8.92 -7.02 -24.70
N LEU A 15 10.25 -6.96 -24.85
CA LEU A 15 10.96 -7.47 -26.03
C LEU A 15 10.70 -8.95 -26.27
N ARG A 16 10.75 -9.78 -25.21
CA ARG A 16 10.45 -11.21 -25.30
C ARG A 16 9.01 -11.45 -25.74
N THR A 17 8.04 -10.71 -25.16
CA THR A 17 6.62 -10.82 -25.52
C THR A 17 6.41 -10.44 -27.00
N ALA A 18 6.95 -9.30 -27.43
CA ALA A 18 6.86 -8.87 -28.83
C ALA A 18 7.46 -9.90 -29.83
N LEU A 19 8.62 -10.46 -29.44
CA LEU A 19 9.28 -11.51 -30.25
C LEU A 19 8.45 -12.80 -30.28
N VAL A 20 7.92 -13.26 -29.16
CA VAL A 20 7.06 -14.45 -29.07
C VAL A 20 5.79 -14.27 -29.89
N VAL A 21 5.14 -13.11 -29.81
CA VAL A 21 3.94 -12.80 -30.61
C VAL A 21 4.28 -12.81 -32.10
N PHE A 22 5.37 -12.15 -32.51
CA PHE A 22 5.82 -12.16 -33.90
C PHE A 22 6.08 -13.58 -34.41
N ILE A 23 6.87 -14.39 -33.70
CA ILE A 23 7.20 -15.76 -34.08
C ILE A 23 5.93 -16.62 -34.15
N SER A 24 5.03 -16.49 -33.15
CA SER A 24 3.79 -17.27 -33.15
C SER A 24 2.90 -16.97 -34.36
N TYR A 25 2.71 -15.70 -34.68
CA TYR A 25 1.95 -15.31 -35.88
C TYR A 25 2.65 -15.79 -37.19
N ALA A 26 3.96 -15.64 -37.26
CA ALA A 26 4.71 -16.08 -38.42
C ALA A 26 4.60 -17.61 -38.66
N LEU A 27 4.73 -18.41 -37.56
CA LEU A 27 4.60 -19.85 -37.62
C LEU A 27 3.18 -20.32 -37.97
N LEU A 28 2.18 -19.72 -37.35
CA LEU A 28 0.77 -20.04 -37.59
C LEU A 28 0.38 -19.70 -39.06
N TYR A 29 0.82 -18.54 -39.53
CA TYR A 29 0.55 -18.13 -40.90
C TYR A 29 1.29 -18.99 -41.90
N PHE A 30 2.56 -19.37 -41.64
CA PHE A 30 3.30 -20.30 -42.44
C PHE A 30 2.59 -21.67 -42.52
N ALA A 31 2.14 -22.22 -41.38
CA ALA A 31 1.38 -23.48 -41.38
C ALA A 31 0.05 -23.35 -42.13
N PHE A 32 -0.63 -22.18 -42.05
CA PHE A 32 -1.83 -21.92 -42.84
C PHE A 32 -1.56 -21.89 -44.34
N GLU A 33 -0.49 -21.21 -44.79
CA GLU A 33 -0.09 -21.17 -46.21
C GLU A 33 0.28 -22.56 -46.74
N LEU A 34 1.01 -23.38 -45.95
CA LEU A 34 1.33 -24.77 -46.32
C LEU A 34 0.10 -25.67 -46.53
N ILE A 35 -1.00 -25.37 -45.87
CA ILE A 35 -2.25 -26.15 -46.03
C ILE A 35 -3.03 -25.68 -47.25
N HIS A 36 -2.94 -24.43 -47.65
CA HIS A 36 -3.78 -23.81 -48.66
C HIS A 36 -3.09 -23.61 -50.01
N GLU A 37 -1.77 -23.53 -50.02
CA GLU A 37 -0.98 -23.32 -51.22
C GLU A 37 -0.09 -24.55 -51.49
N ASP A 38 -0.24 -25.16 -52.65
CA ASP A 38 0.58 -26.33 -53.06
C ASP A 38 2.01 -25.95 -53.44
N ASP A 39 2.35 -24.65 -53.47
CA ASP A 39 3.63 -24.13 -53.95
C ASP A 39 4.25 -23.13 -53.00
N LEU A 40 5.35 -23.52 -52.34
CA LEU A 40 6.10 -22.69 -51.38
C LEU A 40 6.70 -21.41 -52.00
N THR A 41 6.77 -21.32 -53.34
CA THR A 41 7.27 -20.10 -53.97
C THR A 41 6.27 -18.95 -54.00
N LYS A 42 5.00 -19.23 -53.63
CA LYS A 42 3.91 -18.25 -53.60
C LYS A 42 3.66 -17.63 -52.22
N LEU A 43 4.55 -17.87 -51.27
CA LEU A 43 4.41 -17.34 -49.90
C LEU A 43 4.24 -15.81 -49.92
N ASN A 44 3.21 -15.33 -49.22
CA ASN A 44 2.91 -13.89 -49.12
C ASN A 44 3.82 -13.18 -48.10
N THR A 45 5.01 -12.78 -48.54
CA THR A 45 5.99 -12.07 -47.69
C THR A 45 5.47 -10.78 -47.06
N ARG A 46 4.42 -10.14 -47.60
CA ARG A 46 3.82 -8.91 -47.03
C ARG A 46 3.21 -9.16 -45.66
N MET A 47 2.64 -10.34 -45.44
CA MET A 47 2.05 -10.67 -44.13
C MET A 47 3.11 -10.74 -43.03
N TYR A 48 4.28 -11.27 -43.30
CA TYR A 48 5.39 -11.31 -42.34
C TYR A 48 5.90 -9.91 -42.03
N ILE A 49 5.89 -8.98 -42.95
CA ILE A 49 6.19 -7.56 -42.72
C ILE A 49 5.15 -6.94 -41.79
N TYR A 50 3.87 -7.24 -41.98
CA TYR A 50 2.82 -6.75 -41.08
C TYR A 50 2.95 -7.31 -39.65
N PHE A 51 3.30 -8.59 -39.49
CA PHE A 51 3.56 -9.17 -38.17
C PHE A 51 4.79 -8.53 -37.51
N MET A 52 5.83 -8.22 -38.27
CA MET A 52 6.99 -7.48 -37.75
C MET A 52 6.60 -6.06 -37.31
N ILE A 53 5.81 -5.34 -38.10
CA ILE A 53 5.31 -4.01 -37.73
C ILE A 53 4.45 -4.09 -36.45
N ASN A 54 3.57 -5.07 -36.33
CA ASN A 54 2.78 -5.29 -35.13
C ASN A 54 3.68 -5.56 -33.92
N GLY A 55 4.72 -6.36 -34.05
CA GLY A 55 5.72 -6.58 -33.00
C GLY A 55 6.40 -5.28 -32.54
N ILE A 56 6.78 -4.42 -33.52
CA ILE A 56 7.36 -3.11 -33.23
C ILE A 56 6.35 -2.19 -32.54
N LEU A 57 5.10 -2.14 -33.01
CA LEU A 57 4.03 -1.33 -32.38
C LEU A 57 3.73 -1.78 -30.97
N LEU A 58 3.84 -3.09 -30.67
CA LEU A 58 3.66 -3.60 -29.30
C LEU A 58 4.69 -3.00 -28.34
N LEU A 59 5.92 -2.73 -28.80
CA LEU A 59 6.95 -2.09 -27.98
C LEU A 59 6.59 -0.66 -27.59
N PHE A 60 5.75 0.02 -28.38
CA PHE A 60 5.26 1.37 -28.07
C PHE A 60 4.06 1.38 -27.14
N ALA A 61 3.39 0.25 -26.90
CA ALA A 61 2.22 0.18 -26.03
C ALA A 61 2.50 0.68 -24.60
N TYR A 62 3.68 0.33 -24.07
CA TYR A 62 4.08 0.72 -22.71
C TYR A 62 4.39 2.22 -22.55
N PRO A 63 5.26 2.83 -23.41
CA PRO A 63 5.46 4.28 -23.41
C PRO A 63 4.15 5.05 -23.65
N LEU A 64 3.27 4.51 -24.51
CA LEU A 64 1.96 5.12 -24.78
C LEU A 64 1.07 5.12 -23.55
N LEU A 65 1.02 4.01 -22.81
CA LEU A 65 0.26 3.93 -21.56
C LEU A 65 0.74 5.00 -20.56
N PHE A 66 2.04 5.13 -20.37
CA PHE A 66 2.61 6.17 -19.50
C PHE A 66 2.27 7.59 -19.97
N LEU A 67 2.29 7.82 -21.28
CA LEU A 67 1.87 9.12 -21.84
C LEU A 67 0.39 9.40 -21.57
N LEU A 68 -0.47 8.40 -21.73
CA LEU A 68 -1.91 8.51 -21.46
C LEU A 68 -2.18 8.76 -19.96
N GLU A 69 -1.50 8.06 -19.07
CA GLU A 69 -1.57 8.32 -17.62
C GLU A 69 -1.25 9.77 -17.30
N LYS A 70 -0.19 10.31 -17.91
CA LYS A 70 0.23 11.69 -17.68
C LYS A 70 -0.75 12.73 -18.24
N ILE A 71 -1.31 12.46 -19.41
CA ILE A 71 -2.27 13.38 -20.07
C ILE A 71 -3.60 13.37 -19.35
N PHE A 72 -4.12 12.21 -18.99
CA PHE A 72 -5.47 12.06 -18.42
C PHE A 72 -5.47 12.03 -16.88
N GLY A 73 -4.32 12.01 -16.22
CA GLY A 73 -4.19 12.08 -14.76
C GLY A 73 -4.70 10.83 -14.02
N PHE A 74 -4.81 9.68 -14.68
CA PHE A 74 -5.14 8.42 -14.03
C PHE A 74 -3.87 7.59 -13.73
N THR A 75 -4.01 6.57 -12.92
CA THR A 75 -2.92 5.63 -12.61
C THR A 75 -3.39 4.22 -12.97
N SER A 76 -2.67 3.56 -13.87
CA SER A 76 -3.01 2.20 -14.31
C SER A 76 -2.59 1.15 -13.27
N ASP A 77 -3.19 -0.04 -13.38
CA ASP A 77 -2.79 -1.19 -12.56
C ASP A 77 -1.33 -1.60 -12.82
N VAL A 78 -0.81 -1.35 -14.03
CA VAL A 78 0.61 -1.60 -14.37
C VAL A 78 1.52 -0.74 -13.50
N THR A 79 1.26 0.56 -13.42
CA THR A 79 2.00 1.48 -12.56
C THR A 79 1.86 1.11 -11.08
N LEU A 80 0.66 0.71 -10.62
CA LEU A 80 0.45 0.26 -9.23
C LEU A 80 1.24 -1.02 -8.91
N VAL A 81 1.27 -2.01 -9.82
CA VAL A 81 2.07 -3.23 -9.66
C VAL A 81 3.57 -2.91 -9.61
N GLU A 82 4.02 -1.96 -10.43
CA GLU A 82 5.41 -1.51 -10.40
C GLU A 82 5.79 -0.84 -9.08
N LEU A 83 4.96 0.05 -8.61
CA LEU A 83 5.15 0.72 -7.32
C LEU A 83 5.11 -0.27 -6.15
N SER A 84 4.30 -1.34 -6.24
CA SER A 84 4.22 -2.36 -5.19
C SER A 84 5.40 -3.35 -5.15
N ASN A 85 6.36 -3.23 -6.08
CA ASN A 85 7.57 -4.02 -6.04
C ASN A 85 8.47 -3.56 -4.89
N ILE A 86 8.71 -4.45 -3.92
CA ILE A 86 9.55 -4.17 -2.74
C ILE A 86 11.00 -3.82 -3.07
N ASN A 87 11.48 -4.16 -4.28
CA ASN A 87 12.79 -3.76 -4.77
C ASN A 87 12.81 -2.33 -5.35
N ASN A 88 11.67 -1.61 -5.33
CA ASN A 88 11.63 -0.18 -5.64
C ASN A 88 12.60 0.58 -4.73
N SER A 89 13.32 1.56 -5.28
CA SER A 89 14.37 2.28 -4.54
C SER A 89 13.89 2.90 -3.23
N LEU A 90 12.68 3.48 -3.22
CA LEU A 90 12.11 4.12 -2.03
C LEU A 90 11.69 3.10 -0.97
N LEU A 91 11.05 1.98 -1.36
CA LEU A 91 10.67 0.92 -0.43
C LEU A 91 11.90 0.19 0.13
N ARG A 92 12.95 0.05 -0.68
CA ARG A 92 14.22 -0.51 -0.21
C ARG A 92 14.90 0.42 0.79
N GLU A 93 14.96 1.73 0.52
CA GLU A 93 15.44 2.73 1.46
C GLU A 93 14.66 2.68 2.77
N MET A 94 13.33 2.56 2.70
CA MET A 94 12.47 2.41 3.88
C MET A 94 12.81 1.14 4.68
N SER A 95 13.10 0.03 4.01
CA SER A 95 13.49 -1.22 4.68
C SER A 95 14.83 -1.14 5.41
N GLU A 96 15.72 -0.26 4.97
CA GLU A 96 17.04 -0.04 5.58
C GLU A 96 16.97 1.01 6.72
N VAL A 97 16.21 2.09 6.53
CA VAL A 97 16.15 3.25 7.45
C VAL A 97 15.10 3.07 8.56
N ALA A 98 13.94 2.50 8.21
CA ALA A 98 12.80 2.30 9.10
C ALA A 98 12.24 0.86 8.97
N PRO A 99 13.00 -0.18 9.35
CA PRO A 99 12.64 -1.57 9.10
C PRO A 99 11.33 -1.99 9.79
N GLY A 100 11.03 -1.47 10.97
CA GLY A 100 9.79 -1.74 11.67
C GLY A 100 8.58 -1.19 10.92
N THR A 101 8.68 0.04 10.42
CA THR A 101 7.64 0.66 9.59
C THR A 101 7.46 -0.10 8.27
N PHE A 102 8.54 -0.53 7.63
CA PHE A 102 8.46 -1.35 6.42
C PHE A 102 7.73 -2.67 6.65
N GLN A 103 8.03 -3.39 7.73
CA GLN A 103 7.36 -4.65 8.10
C GLN A 103 5.87 -4.43 8.40
N HIS A 104 5.54 -3.36 9.16
CA HIS A 104 4.17 -2.95 9.40
C HIS A 104 3.42 -2.71 8.08
N SER A 105 4.01 -1.90 7.18
CA SER A 105 3.40 -1.57 5.89
C SER A 105 3.15 -2.82 5.02
N LEU A 106 4.05 -3.81 5.05
CA LEU A 106 3.87 -5.08 4.33
C LEU A 106 2.70 -5.92 4.89
N GLN A 107 2.63 -6.05 6.21
CA GLN A 107 1.56 -6.81 6.86
C GLN A 107 0.20 -6.14 6.62
N MET A 108 0.15 -4.83 6.81
CA MET A 108 -1.03 -4.03 6.61
C MET A 108 -1.49 -4.01 5.15
N ALA A 109 -0.55 -3.97 4.19
CA ALA A 109 -0.86 -4.05 2.76
C ALA A 109 -1.62 -5.34 2.39
N ASN A 110 -1.23 -6.47 2.97
CA ASN A 110 -1.92 -7.74 2.74
C ASN A 110 -3.33 -7.75 3.37
N LEU A 111 -3.45 -7.24 4.59
CA LEU A 111 -4.72 -7.17 5.32
C LEU A 111 -5.71 -6.24 4.60
N ALA A 112 -5.27 -5.02 4.28
CA ALA A 112 -6.09 -4.01 3.63
C ALA A 112 -6.50 -4.40 2.20
N ALA A 113 -5.58 -4.98 1.41
CA ALA A 113 -5.88 -5.45 0.06
C ALA A 113 -6.93 -6.58 0.05
N ALA A 114 -6.85 -7.52 1.01
CA ALA A 114 -7.84 -8.57 1.15
C ALA A 114 -9.23 -8.01 1.49
N ALA A 115 -9.30 -7.00 2.38
CA ALA A 115 -10.55 -6.34 2.74
C ALA A 115 -11.14 -5.55 1.57
N ALA A 116 -10.32 -4.77 0.86
CA ALA A 116 -10.75 -4.03 -0.32
C ALA A 116 -11.33 -4.97 -1.39
N ASN A 117 -10.66 -6.09 -1.67
CA ASN A 117 -11.16 -7.09 -2.62
C ASN A 117 -12.52 -7.65 -2.21
N LYS A 118 -12.73 -7.91 -0.90
CA LYS A 118 -13.97 -8.48 -0.38
C LYS A 118 -15.19 -7.56 -0.54
N ILE A 119 -14.97 -6.24 -0.54
CA ILE A 119 -16.04 -5.23 -0.70
C ILE A 119 -16.08 -4.63 -2.12
N GLY A 120 -15.39 -5.25 -3.10
CA GLY A 120 -15.37 -4.79 -4.50
C GLY A 120 -14.56 -3.52 -4.74
N GLY A 121 -13.62 -3.17 -3.84
CA GLY A 121 -12.66 -2.10 -4.01
C GLY A 121 -11.42 -2.52 -4.81
N LYS A 122 -10.59 -1.56 -5.18
CA LYS A 122 -9.36 -1.76 -5.96
C LYS A 122 -8.23 -2.27 -5.06
N SER A 123 -8.13 -3.60 -4.89
CA SER A 123 -7.18 -4.24 -3.97
C SER A 123 -5.71 -3.90 -4.26
N GLN A 124 -5.33 -3.80 -5.56
CA GLN A 124 -3.97 -3.42 -5.94
C GLN A 124 -3.64 -1.97 -5.56
N LEU A 125 -4.60 -1.06 -5.69
CA LEU A 125 -4.46 0.33 -5.27
C LEU A 125 -4.26 0.43 -3.75
N VAL A 126 -5.10 -0.27 -2.96
CA VAL A 126 -4.97 -0.30 -1.50
C VAL A 126 -3.64 -0.91 -1.08
N ARG A 127 -3.23 -2.03 -1.71
CA ARG A 127 -1.93 -2.66 -1.44
C ARG A 127 -0.78 -1.68 -1.65
N THR A 128 -0.79 -0.99 -2.78
CA THR A 128 0.26 -0.02 -3.10
C THR A 128 0.21 1.18 -2.15
N GLY A 129 -0.98 1.75 -1.90
CA GLY A 129 -1.16 2.84 -0.93
C GLY A 129 -0.63 2.47 0.46
N ALA A 130 -0.92 1.25 0.91
CA ALA A 130 -0.45 0.72 2.18
C ALA A 130 1.08 0.64 2.29
N LEU A 131 1.79 0.31 1.20
CA LEU A 131 3.26 0.25 1.22
C LEU A 131 3.90 1.63 1.39
N TYR A 132 3.20 2.71 1.02
CA TYR A 132 3.75 4.06 1.00
C TYR A 132 3.15 4.99 2.05
N HIS A 133 2.06 4.61 2.75
CA HIS A 133 1.32 5.54 3.63
C HIS A 133 2.21 6.17 4.70
N ASP A 134 3.18 5.44 5.18
CA ASP A 134 4.05 5.77 6.31
C ASP A 134 5.51 6.10 5.93
N ILE A 135 5.80 6.36 4.66
CA ILE A 135 7.19 6.65 4.21
C ILE A 135 7.82 7.85 4.92
N GLY A 136 7.01 8.77 5.43
CA GLY A 136 7.50 9.93 6.17
C GLY A 136 8.18 9.60 7.50
N LYS A 137 7.88 8.43 8.08
CA LYS A 137 8.54 7.94 9.29
C LYS A 137 10.05 7.71 9.10
N MET A 138 10.52 7.59 7.84
CA MET A 138 11.96 7.52 7.54
C MET A 138 12.74 8.76 7.95
N VAL A 139 12.10 9.92 8.08
CA VAL A 139 12.78 11.17 8.45
C VAL A 139 13.23 11.14 9.91
N ASN A 140 12.39 10.58 10.80
CA ASN A 140 12.67 10.49 12.22
C ASN A 140 12.27 9.10 12.78
N PRO A 141 12.88 7.99 12.32
CA PRO A 141 12.39 6.65 12.60
C PRO A 141 12.38 6.29 14.09
N ALA A 142 13.33 6.77 14.87
CA ALA A 142 13.47 6.48 16.30
C ALA A 142 12.28 6.98 17.16
N PHE A 143 11.47 7.91 16.65
CA PHE A 143 10.28 8.39 17.34
C PHE A 143 9.08 7.45 17.20
N PHE A 144 9.11 6.50 16.26
CA PHE A 144 8.03 5.54 16.04
C PHE A 144 8.35 4.21 16.71
N THR A 145 7.40 3.73 17.52
CA THR A 145 7.60 2.60 18.46
C THR A 145 8.12 1.34 17.75
N GLU A 146 7.67 1.10 16.54
CA GLU A 146 8.08 -0.06 15.74
C GLU A 146 9.54 -0.04 15.28
N ASN A 147 10.20 1.14 15.33
CA ASN A 147 11.61 1.30 14.97
C ASN A 147 12.51 1.57 16.19
N GLN A 148 11.93 1.67 17.40
CA GLN A 148 12.72 1.97 18.61
C GLN A 148 13.61 0.80 19.02
N SER A 149 14.84 1.11 19.40
CA SER A 149 15.82 0.17 19.96
C SER A 149 16.26 0.63 21.36
N GLY A 150 15.41 0.41 22.36
CA GLY A 150 15.74 0.60 23.77
C GLY A 150 15.62 2.02 24.33
N VAL A 151 15.83 3.07 23.56
CA VAL A 151 15.67 4.47 24.01
C VAL A 151 14.44 5.09 23.38
N ASN A 152 13.53 5.62 24.22
CA ASN A 152 12.38 6.36 23.75
C ASN A 152 12.70 7.87 23.73
N PRO A 153 12.88 8.51 22.56
CA PRO A 153 13.25 9.92 22.46
C PRO A 153 12.13 10.89 22.91
N HIS A 154 10.88 10.44 22.99
CA HIS A 154 9.76 11.24 23.50
C HIS A 154 9.93 11.62 24.98
N LYS A 155 10.74 10.89 25.76
CA LYS A 155 10.98 11.19 27.19
C LYS A 155 11.62 12.56 27.43
N SER A 156 12.30 13.12 26.42
CA SER A 156 12.94 14.43 26.49
C SER A 156 12.10 15.57 25.91
N LEU A 157 10.90 15.29 25.43
CA LEU A 157 10.01 16.25 24.78
C LEU A 157 8.71 16.42 25.59
N SER A 158 8.09 17.61 25.44
CA SER A 158 6.71 17.77 25.91
C SER A 158 5.73 16.92 25.09
N TYR A 159 4.53 16.69 25.59
CA TYR A 159 3.49 15.96 24.84
C TYR A 159 3.11 16.66 23.54
N GLU A 160 3.06 18.01 23.54
CA GLU A 160 2.81 18.79 22.34
C GLU A 160 3.92 18.61 21.29
N GLN A 161 5.20 18.71 21.74
CA GLN A 161 6.35 18.49 20.85
C GLN A 161 6.35 17.06 20.30
N SER A 162 6.08 16.08 21.14
CA SER A 162 5.96 14.68 20.75
C SER A 162 4.85 14.46 19.72
N ALA A 163 3.68 15.07 19.93
CA ALA A 163 2.57 15.01 18.99
C ALA A 163 2.95 15.61 17.62
N GLN A 164 3.63 16.77 17.61
CA GLN A 164 4.06 17.41 16.37
C GLN A 164 5.08 16.57 15.61
N VAL A 165 6.01 15.92 16.29
CA VAL A 165 6.96 14.97 15.65
C VAL A 165 6.20 13.80 15.00
N ILE A 166 5.22 13.23 15.71
CA ILE A 166 4.40 12.16 15.13
C ILE A 166 3.59 12.67 13.93
N ILE A 167 2.91 13.82 14.06
CA ILE A 167 2.08 14.39 12.99
C ILE A 167 2.91 14.72 11.75
N SER A 168 4.16 15.14 11.93
CA SER A 168 5.04 15.57 10.83
C SER A 168 5.29 14.47 9.78
N HIS A 169 5.14 13.16 10.12
CA HIS A 169 5.34 12.10 9.13
C HIS A 169 4.42 12.22 7.92
N ILE A 170 3.23 12.82 8.08
CA ILE A 170 2.32 13.09 6.96
C ILE A 170 2.97 14.07 5.97
N THR A 171 3.41 15.22 6.46
CA THR A 171 4.02 16.27 5.61
C THR A 171 5.36 15.82 5.03
N ASP A 172 6.14 15.09 5.80
CA ASP A 172 7.42 14.55 5.35
C ASP A 172 7.24 13.41 4.35
N GLY A 173 6.21 12.58 4.54
CA GLY A 173 5.79 11.56 3.58
C GLY A 173 5.35 12.15 2.25
N LEU A 174 4.57 13.23 2.27
CA LEU A 174 4.17 13.94 1.06
C LEU A 174 5.37 14.56 0.31
N LYS A 175 6.33 15.15 1.03
CA LYS A 175 7.58 15.67 0.42
C LYS A 175 8.38 14.54 -0.23
N LEU A 176 8.54 13.40 0.44
CA LEU A 176 9.21 12.23 -0.13
C LEU A 176 8.46 11.69 -1.35
N ALA A 177 7.13 11.61 -1.28
CA ALA A 177 6.29 11.17 -2.39
C ALA A 177 6.42 12.09 -3.61
N GLU A 178 6.54 13.41 -3.41
CA GLU A 178 6.79 14.36 -4.49
C GLU A 178 8.20 14.22 -5.08
N LYS A 179 9.21 14.13 -4.24
CA LYS A 179 10.61 13.91 -4.65
C LYS A 179 10.75 12.66 -5.53
N HIS A 180 9.99 11.63 -5.23
CA HIS A 180 10.00 10.34 -5.97
C HIS A 180 8.92 10.26 -7.05
N ASN A 181 8.20 11.35 -7.35
CA ASN A 181 7.15 11.44 -8.36
C ASN A 181 6.06 10.36 -8.20
N LEU A 182 5.66 10.07 -6.96
CA LEU A 182 4.55 9.14 -6.72
C LEU A 182 3.23 9.73 -7.26
N PRO A 183 2.35 8.89 -7.83
CA PRO A 183 1.04 9.31 -8.31
C PRO A 183 0.21 9.98 -7.22
N LYS A 184 -0.69 10.90 -7.63
CA LYS A 184 -1.59 11.59 -6.71
C LYS A 184 -2.38 10.61 -5.83
N VAL A 185 -2.91 9.54 -6.41
CA VAL A 185 -3.70 8.54 -5.68
C VAL A 185 -2.92 7.87 -4.54
N ILE A 186 -1.58 7.76 -4.63
CA ILE A 186 -0.73 7.25 -3.56
C ILE A 186 -0.46 8.33 -2.51
N LYS A 187 -0.24 9.59 -2.92
CA LYS A 187 -0.14 10.73 -2.00
C LYS A 187 -1.43 10.92 -1.19
N ASP A 188 -2.57 10.66 -1.79
CA ASP A 188 -3.87 10.71 -1.09
C ASP A 188 -3.94 9.70 0.06
N PHE A 189 -3.35 8.50 -0.06
CA PHE A 189 -3.25 7.56 1.08
C PHE A 189 -2.36 8.09 2.19
N ILE A 190 -1.22 8.71 1.87
CA ILE A 190 -0.33 9.33 2.86
C ILE A 190 -1.08 10.41 3.66
N SER A 191 -1.88 11.24 2.99
CA SER A 191 -2.58 12.35 3.64
C SER A 191 -3.81 11.91 4.45
N THR A 192 -4.47 10.80 4.07
CA THR A 192 -5.79 10.44 4.61
C THR A 192 -5.79 9.34 5.65
N HIS A 193 -4.69 8.57 5.81
CA HIS A 193 -4.71 7.37 6.64
C HIS A 193 -4.96 7.62 8.14
N HIS A 194 -4.68 8.82 8.63
CA HIS A 194 -5.09 9.27 9.97
C HIS A 194 -6.25 10.28 9.97
N GLY A 195 -6.66 10.74 8.77
CA GLY A 195 -7.70 11.75 8.63
C GLY A 195 -7.43 13.00 9.47
N ARG A 196 -8.45 13.52 10.12
CA ARG A 196 -8.37 14.57 11.13
C ARG A 196 -8.41 14.03 12.56
N GLY A 197 -7.87 12.83 12.78
CA GLY A 197 -7.76 12.20 14.06
C GLY A 197 -6.82 12.96 15.02
N LEU A 198 -6.86 12.58 16.29
CA LEU A 198 -5.94 13.09 17.32
C LEU A 198 -4.82 12.09 17.57
N THR A 199 -3.63 12.56 17.90
CA THR A 199 -2.57 11.78 18.52
C THR A 199 -2.99 11.46 19.97
N LYS A 200 -3.98 10.55 20.11
CA LYS A 200 -4.77 10.32 21.35
C LYS A 200 -3.89 10.09 22.59
N TYR A 201 -2.78 9.35 22.44
CA TYR A 201 -1.87 9.09 23.56
C TYR A 201 -1.35 10.40 24.16
N PHE A 202 -0.78 11.28 23.34
CA PHE A 202 -0.19 12.53 23.82
C PHE A 202 -1.26 13.53 24.28
N TYR A 203 -2.38 13.60 23.58
CA TYR A 203 -3.51 14.45 23.99
C TYR A 203 -4.07 14.06 25.35
N ILE A 204 -4.32 12.77 25.57
CA ILE A 204 -4.87 12.27 26.85
C ILE A 204 -3.85 12.42 27.97
N SER A 205 -2.56 12.13 27.71
CA SER A 205 -1.48 12.30 28.69
C SER A 205 -1.35 13.77 29.11
N TYR A 206 -1.35 14.69 28.15
CA TYR A 206 -1.33 16.12 28.43
C TYR A 206 -2.51 16.53 29.31
N LYS A 207 -3.72 16.13 28.95
CA LYS A 207 -4.94 16.48 29.69
C LYS A 207 -4.97 15.90 31.11
N ASN A 208 -4.40 14.71 31.31
CA ASN A 208 -4.31 14.10 32.65
C ASN A 208 -3.30 14.83 33.56
N GLU A 209 -2.21 15.38 32.98
CA GLU A 209 -1.24 16.16 33.77
C GLU A 209 -1.70 17.60 34.01
N HIS A 210 -2.58 18.13 33.14
CA HIS A 210 -3.07 19.51 33.18
C HIS A 210 -4.61 19.53 33.20
N PRO A 211 -5.27 18.98 34.24
CA PRO A 211 -6.73 18.78 34.25
C PRO A 211 -7.52 20.10 34.21
N ASP A 212 -6.94 21.18 34.75
CA ASP A 212 -7.58 22.49 34.86
C ASP A 212 -7.27 23.43 33.67
N GLU A 213 -6.40 22.98 32.71
CA GLU A 213 -6.05 23.79 31.54
C GLU A 213 -6.96 23.50 30.36
N GLU A 214 -7.33 24.55 29.65
CA GLU A 214 -7.99 24.40 28.34
C GLU A 214 -6.97 23.96 27.29
N VAL A 215 -7.14 22.75 26.75
CA VAL A 215 -6.20 22.15 25.80
C VAL A 215 -6.62 22.48 24.37
N ASP A 216 -5.73 23.15 23.62
CA ASP A 216 -5.90 23.33 22.19
C ASP A 216 -5.73 21.99 21.47
N GLN A 217 -6.86 21.36 21.10
CA GLN A 217 -6.88 20.07 20.41
C GLN A 217 -6.21 20.10 19.03
N GLU A 218 -6.15 21.25 18.36
CA GLU A 218 -5.57 21.36 17.03
C GLU A 218 -4.06 21.09 17.03
N LYS A 219 -3.39 21.31 18.15
CA LYS A 219 -1.97 20.95 18.33
C LYS A 219 -1.71 19.43 18.29
N PHE A 220 -2.74 18.64 18.57
CA PHE A 220 -2.67 17.17 18.62
C PHE A 220 -3.38 16.52 17.42
N ARG A 221 -3.89 17.32 16.49
CA ARG A 221 -4.72 16.86 15.36
C ARG A 221 -3.91 16.67 14.10
N TYR A 222 -4.12 15.54 13.43
CA TYR A 222 -3.60 15.34 12.09
C TYR A 222 -4.23 16.31 11.08
N PRO A 223 -3.48 16.73 10.03
CA PRO A 223 -3.94 17.75 9.10
C PRO A 223 -5.11 17.29 8.21
N GLY A 224 -5.30 15.99 8.06
CA GLY A 224 -6.30 15.44 7.15
C GLY A 224 -5.88 15.55 5.68
N PRO A 225 -6.83 15.41 4.76
CA PRO A 225 -8.27 15.23 4.95
C PRO A 225 -8.66 13.86 5.48
N ASN A 226 -9.95 13.70 5.85
CA ASN A 226 -10.51 12.37 6.11
C ASN A 226 -10.54 11.54 4.82
N PRO A 227 -10.59 10.20 4.92
CA PRO A 227 -10.79 9.33 3.77
C PRO A 227 -12.03 9.73 2.95
N PHE A 228 -11.90 9.73 1.63
CA PHE A 228 -12.98 10.06 0.68
C PHE A 228 -13.20 8.97 -0.38
N THR A 229 -12.44 7.86 -0.31
CA THR A 229 -12.68 6.64 -1.10
C THR A 229 -12.79 5.42 -0.21
N LYS A 230 -13.43 4.34 -0.70
CA LYS A 230 -13.51 3.06 0.02
C LYS A 230 -12.11 2.51 0.35
N GLU A 231 -11.20 2.64 -0.59
CA GLU A 231 -9.82 2.18 -0.48
C GLU A 231 -9.08 2.87 0.67
N GLN A 232 -9.24 4.18 0.82
CA GLN A 232 -8.64 4.96 1.90
C GLN A 232 -9.28 4.63 3.25
N ALA A 233 -10.61 4.44 3.29
CA ALA A 233 -11.30 4.03 4.50
C ALA A 233 -10.83 2.64 4.98
N VAL A 234 -10.68 1.68 4.05
CA VAL A 234 -10.14 0.35 4.37
C VAL A 234 -8.72 0.43 4.91
N LEU A 235 -7.88 1.30 4.33
CA LEU A 235 -6.52 1.51 4.81
C LEU A 235 -6.52 2.04 6.24
N MET A 236 -7.29 3.10 6.53
CA MET A 236 -7.40 3.69 7.86
C MET A 236 -7.87 2.67 8.91
N MET A 237 -8.87 1.85 8.56
CA MET A 237 -9.34 0.77 9.44
C MET A 237 -8.24 -0.27 9.68
N ALA A 238 -7.54 -0.71 8.62
CA ALA A 238 -6.51 -1.72 8.70
C ALA A 238 -5.30 -1.28 9.51
N ASP A 239 -4.84 -0.04 9.30
CA ASP A 239 -3.72 0.57 10.02
C ASP A 239 -4.00 0.64 11.53
N SER A 240 -5.13 1.20 11.91
CA SER A 240 -5.50 1.33 13.32
C SER A 240 -5.69 -0.03 14.01
N VAL A 241 -6.28 -1.00 13.32
CA VAL A 241 -6.51 -2.35 13.85
C VAL A 241 -5.20 -3.12 13.97
N GLU A 242 -4.31 -3.05 12.97
CA GLU A 242 -3.02 -3.76 13.01
C GLU A 242 -2.13 -3.17 14.11
N ALA A 243 -2.00 -1.84 14.17
CA ALA A 243 -1.19 -1.18 15.19
C ALA A 243 -1.67 -1.50 16.62
N ALA A 244 -2.97 -1.44 16.87
CA ALA A 244 -3.54 -1.75 18.18
C ALA A 244 -3.45 -3.24 18.54
N SER A 245 -3.53 -4.14 17.55
CA SER A 245 -3.45 -5.58 17.78
C SER A 245 -2.11 -6.01 18.40
N ARG A 246 -1.03 -5.28 18.13
CA ARG A 246 0.31 -5.54 18.71
C ARG A 246 0.36 -5.35 20.23
N SER A 247 -0.56 -4.57 20.78
CA SER A 247 -0.64 -4.27 22.21
C SER A 247 -1.59 -5.20 22.97
N LEU A 248 -2.20 -6.19 22.30
CA LEU A 248 -3.05 -7.16 22.96
C LEU A 248 -2.22 -8.06 23.90
N PRO A 249 -2.65 -8.23 25.16
CA PRO A 249 -1.97 -9.13 26.10
C PRO A 249 -2.13 -10.60 25.70
N GLU A 250 -3.27 -10.94 25.08
CA GLU A 250 -3.59 -12.28 24.58
C GLU A 250 -4.36 -12.20 23.27
N TYR A 251 -4.07 -13.13 22.36
CA TYR A 251 -4.69 -13.19 21.04
C TYR A 251 -5.85 -14.18 21.01
N THR A 252 -6.82 -14.01 21.91
CA THR A 252 -8.04 -14.81 21.92
C THR A 252 -9.04 -14.29 20.88
N GLU A 253 -10.01 -15.14 20.53
CA GLU A 253 -11.07 -14.75 19.59
C GLU A 253 -11.86 -13.54 20.14
N GLU A 254 -12.12 -13.53 21.44
CA GLU A 254 -12.86 -12.49 22.12
C GLU A 254 -12.07 -11.14 22.14
N SER A 255 -10.78 -11.19 22.51
CA SER A 255 -9.92 -9.99 22.56
C SER A 255 -9.76 -9.36 21.18
N ILE A 256 -9.52 -10.17 20.14
CA ILE A 256 -9.43 -9.71 18.74
C ILE A 256 -10.77 -9.12 18.28
N SER A 257 -11.89 -9.81 18.57
CA SER A 257 -13.21 -9.33 18.15
C SER A 257 -13.53 -7.98 18.80
N THR A 258 -13.33 -7.87 20.09
CA THR A 258 -13.58 -6.63 20.86
C THR A 258 -12.71 -5.48 20.36
N LEU A 259 -11.43 -5.74 20.08
CA LEU A 259 -10.50 -4.75 19.55
C LEU A 259 -10.97 -4.19 18.20
N VAL A 260 -11.25 -5.10 17.25
CA VAL A 260 -11.67 -4.73 15.88
C VAL A 260 -12.97 -3.92 15.92
N ASP A 261 -13.96 -4.38 16.68
CA ASP A 261 -15.24 -3.68 16.82
C ASP A 261 -15.04 -2.30 17.42
N LYS A 262 -14.36 -2.21 18.56
CA LYS A 262 -14.12 -0.93 19.26
C LYS A 262 -13.45 0.10 18.37
N ILE A 263 -12.39 -0.30 17.63
CA ILE A 263 -11.63 0.65 16.79
C ILE A 263 -12.49 1.15 15.64
N ILE A 264 -13.10 0.23 14.89
CA ILE A 264 -13.84 0.61 13.68
C ILE A 264 -15.12 1.36 14.06
N ASP A 265 -15.85 0.96 15.11
CA ASP A 265 -17.02 1.67 15.57
C ASP A 265 -16.70 3.08 16.09
N THR A 266 -15.55 3.24 16.73
CA THR A 266 -15.05 4.57 17.10
C THR A 266 -14.79 5.44 15.86
N GLN A 267 -14.13 4.90 14.84
CA GLN A 267 -13.87 5.64 13.59
C GLN A 267 -15.16 6.04 12.87
N VAL A 268 -16.16 5.16 12.87
CA VAL A 268 -17.49 5.46 12.30
C VAL A 268 -18.19 6.54 13.12
N SER A 269 -18.21 6.44 14.47
CA SER A 269 -18.88 7.39 15.34
C SER A 269 -18.22 8.77 15.34
N GLU A 270 -16.90 8.84 15.21
CA GLU A 270 -16.13 10.08 15.05
C GLU A 270 -16.30 10.68 13.63
N GLY A 271 -16.96 9.97 12.71
CA GLY A 271 -17.37 10.48 11.42
C GLY A 271 -16.25 10.52 10.37
N TYR A 272 -15.18 9.75 10.53
CA TYR A 272 -14.06 9.74 9.57
C TYR A 272 -14.46 9.28 8.17
N PHE A 273 -15.55 8.51 8.03
CA PHE A 273 -15.99 7.95 6.75
C PHE A 273 -17.18 8.67 6.12
N LYS A 274 -17.57 9.86 6.61
CA LYS A 274 -18.73 10.61 6.10
C LYS A 274 -18.61 10.97 4.63
N GLU A 275 -17.37 11.24 4.17
CA GLU A 275 -17.09 11.59 2.76
C GLU A 275 -16.81 10.37 1.87
N CYS A 276 -16.85 9.15 2.46
CA CYS A 276 -16.56 7.92 1.73
C CYS A 276 -17.84 7.27 1.18
N PRO A 277 -17.82 6.72 -0.03
CA PRO A 277 -18.90 5.89 -0.56
C PRO A 277 -18.84 4.47 -0.01
N ILE A 278 -18.52 4.30 1.28
CA ILE A 278 -18.48 3.01 1.99
C ILE A 278 -19.81 2.79 2.72
N THR A 279 -20.35 1.58 2.62
CA THR A 279 -21.64 1.24 3.24
C THR A 279 -21.43 0.56 4.59
N PHE A 280 -22.45 0.57 5.45
CA PHE A 280 -22.44 -0.22 6.69
C PHE A 280 -22.23 -1.72 6.45
N LYS A 281 -22.72 -2.24 5.31
CA LYS A 281 -22.48 -3.63 4.89
C LYS A 281 -21.00 -3.86 4.58
N ASP A 282 -20.36 -2.92 3.90
CA ASP A 282 -18.92 -2.99 3.61
C ASP A 282 -18.13 -3.00 4.92
N ILE A 283 -18.46 -2.11 5.87
CA ILE A 283 -17.80 -2.02 7.18
C ILE A 283 -17.95 -3.33 7.96
N ALA A 284 -19.15 -3.90 8.00
CA ALA A 284 -19.37 -5.18 8.66
C ALA A 284 -18.54 -6.31 8.02
N THR A 285 -18.43 -6.31 6.69
CA THR A 285 -17.61 -7.28 5.94
C THR A 285 -16.12 -7.12 6.24
N VAL A 286 -15.62 -5.88 6.30
CA VAL A 286 -14.23 -5.56 6.65
C VAL A 286 -13.92 -6.01 8.07
N LYS A 287 -14.80 -5.72 9.06
CA LYS A 287 -14.65 -6.19 10.45
C LYS A 287 -14.52 -7.71 10.54
N ALA A 288 -15.43 -8.45 9.88
CA ALA A 288 -15.43 -9.90 9.89
C ALA A 288 -14.11 -10.47 9.33
N LEU A 289 -13.64 -9.90 8.22
CA LEU A 289 -12.38 -10.32 7.61
C LEU A 289 -11.17 -9.99 8.50
N PHE A 290 -11.13 -8.82 9.12
CA PHE A 290 -10.01 -8.46 10.00
C PHE A 290 -9.94 -9.39 11.21
N LYS A 291 -11.07 -9.73 11.83
CA LYS A 291 -11.15 -10.72 12.93
C LYS A 291 -10.57 -12.08 12.49
N GLU A 292 -10.96 -12.57 11.32
CA GLU A 292 -10.46 -13.83 10.76
C GLU A 292 -8.94 -13.79 10.50
N LYS A 293 -8.49 -12.71 9.84
CA LYS A 293 -7.08 -12.57 9.45
C LYS A 293 -6.15 -12.38 10.66
N LEU A 294 -6.53 -11.59 11.65
CA LEU A 294 -5.74 -11.40 12.86
C LEU A 294 -5.59 -12.72 13.65
N LYS A 295 -6.64 -13.54 13.76
CA LYS A 295 -6.52 -14.88 14.34
C LYS A 295 -5.44 -15.71 13.65
N THR A 296 -5.42 -15.66 12.31
CA THR A 296 -4.43 -16.42 11.52
C THR A 296 -3.02 -15.85 11.67
N MET A 297 -2.88 -14.53 11.75
CA MET A 297 -1.58 -13.85 11.88
C MET A 297 -0.91 -14.14 13.23
N TYR A 298 -1.69 -14.21 14.30
CA TYR A 298 -1.21 -14.40 15.67
C TYR A 298 -1.40 -15.82 16.19
N HIS A 299 -1.72 -16.79 15.32
CA HIS A 299 -1.85 -18.20 15.74
C HIS A 299 -0.52 -18.69 16.33
N THR A 300 -0.54 -19.07 17.60
CA THR A 300 0.62 -19.55 18.35
C THR A 300 1.21 -20.77 17.63
N ARG A 301 2.48 -20.71 17.24
CA ARG A 301 3.20 -21.88 16.76
C ARG A 301 3.24 -22.90 17.89
N ILE A 302 2.92 -24.16 17.61
CA ILE A 302 3.08 -25.27 18.54
C ILE A 302 4.55 -25.31 18.95
N SER A 303 4.84 -25.18 20.26
CA SER A 303 6.19 -25.38 20.77
C SER A 303 6.63 -26.82 20.49
N TYR A 304 7.77 -26.98 19.84
CA TYR A 304 8.34 -28.32 19.65
C TYR A 304 8.68 -28.91 21.02
N PRO A 305 8.26 -30.17 21.30
CA PRO A 305 8.63 -30.81 22.55
C PRO A 305 10.15 -31.03 22.61
N GLU A 306 10.75 -30.69 23.74
CA GLU A 306 12.17 -30.99 23.97
C GLU A 306 12.35 -32.50 24.19
N LEU A 307 13.41 -33.06 23.58
CA LEU A 307 13.84 -34.42 23.87
C LEU A 307 14.24 -34.50 25.36
N ARG A 308 13.44 -35.20 26.14
CA ARG A 308 13.86 -35.57 27.52
C ARG A 308 15.08 -36.46 27.40
N LYS A 309 16.24 -35.96 27.91
CA LYS A 309 17.45 -36.74 28.10
C LYS A 309 17.27 -37.79 29.19
#